data_182b9930ec237cb9e99b1606325f24b1
#
_entry.id   182b9930ec237cb9e99b1606325f24b1
#
_cell.length_a   1.000
_cell.length_b   1.000
_cell.length_c   1.000
_cell.angle_alpha   90.00
_cell.angle_beta   90.00
_cell.angle_gamma   90.00
#
_symmetry.space_group_name_H-M   'P 1'
#
loop_
_entity.id
_entity.type
_entity.pdbx_description
1 polymer ?
#
loop_
_entity_poly.entity_id
_entity_poly.type
_entity_poly.pdbx_seq_one_letter_code
_entity_poly.pdbx_strand_id
1 'polypeptide(L)'
;MPLDPQARAILEQLGGGPPLDLSQVPAAVMREGFRNLMPREPGEPVNRVSDRSLPGPEGEIPIRVYTPEGDGPHPLLVYFHGGGFV
;
A
#
# COMPACT_ATOMS: atom_id res chain seq x y z
N MET A 1 -8.94 -26.02 13.32
CA MET A 1 -8.07 -25.30 14.28
C MET A 1 -8.84 -24.08 14.81
N PRO A 2 -8.90 -23.88 16.11
CA PRO A 2 -9.48 -22.66 16.63
C PRO A 2 -8.63 -21.44 16.22
N LEU A 3 -9.30 -20.35 15.88
CA LEU A 3 -8.64 -19.10 15.51
C LEU A 3 -8.01 -18.47 16.76
N ASP A 4 -6.81 -17.92 16.61
CA ASP A 4 -6.18 -17.13 17.66
C ASP A 4 -7.09 -15.98 18.11
N PRO A 5 -7.25 -15.70 19.41
CA PRO A 5 -8.14 -14.66 19.91
C PRO A 5 -7.84 -13.26 19.35
N GLN A 6 -6.57 -12.92 19.12
CA GLN A 6 -6.17 -11.64 18.53
C GLN A 6 -6.55 -11.55 17.06
N ALA A 7 -6.35 -12.64 16.31
CA ALA A 7 -6.79 -12.74 14.91
C ALA A 7 -8.31 -12.64 14.79
N ARG A 8 -9.05 -13.27 15.70
CA ARG A 8 -10.51 -13.15 15.74
C ARG A 8 -10.95 -11.72 15.95
N ALA A 9 -10.37 -11.01 16.90
CA ALA A 9 -10.71 -9.61 17.17
C ALA A 9 -10.49 -8.72 15.94
N ILE A 10 -9.40 -8.94 15.20
CA ILE A 10 -9.12 -8.21 13.95
C ILE A 10 -10.17 -8.54 12.89
N LEU A 11 -10.53 -9.80 12.72
CA LEU A 11 -11.55 -10.22 11.75
C LEU A 11 -12.94 -9.66 12.10
N GLU A 12 -13.29 -9.58 13.36
CA GLU A 12 -14.54 -8.96 13.82
C GLU A 12 -14.58 -7.46 13.52
N GLN A 13 -13.44 -6.76 13.64
CA GLN A 13 -13.33 -5.36 13.26
C GLN A 13 -13.40 -5.15 11.74
N LEU A 14 -12.84 -6.05 10.95
CA LEU A 14 -12.79 -5.95 9.49
C LEU A 14 -14.03 -6.53 8.80
N GLY A 15 -14.77 -7.45 9.41
CA GLY A 15 -15.69 -8.34 8.75
C GLY A 15 -17.12 -8.38 9.30
N GLY A 16 -17.60 -7.39 10.04
CA GLY A 16 -18.96 -7.38 10.60
C GLY A 16 -20.11 -7.20 9.59
N GLY A 17 -19.85 -7.13 8.29
CA GLY A 17 -20.84 -6.98 7.24
C GLY A 17 -21.05 -8.24 6.38
N PRO A 18 -22.10 -8.28 5.56
CA PRO A 18 -22.30 -9.36 4.59
C PRO A 18 -21.09 -9.40 3.61
N PRO A 19 -20.76 -10.58 3.06
CA PRO A 19 -19.67 -10.69 2.10
C PRO A 19 -19.90 -9.75 0.93
N LEU A 20 -18.95 -8.86 0.69
CA LEU A 20 -18.99 -7.89 -0.39
C LEU A 20 -18.61 -8.60 -1.69
N ASP A 21 -19.51 -8.59 -2.68
CA ASP A 21 -19.18 -9.06 -4.03
C ASP A 21 -18.31 -8.02 -4.74
N LEU A 22 -17.01 -8.19 -4.64
CA LEU A 22 -16.02 -7.28 -5.24
C LEU A 22 -16.06 -7.29 -6.77
N SER A 23 -16.66 -8.30 -7.40
CA SER A 23 -16.77 -8.37 -8.86
C SER A 23 -17.67 -7.28 -9.45
N GLN A 24 -18.58 -6.73 -8.65
CA GLN A 24 -19.51 -5.67 -9.03
C GLN A 24 -19.01 -4.26 -8.69
N VAL A 25 -17.88 -4.16 -7.99
CA VAL A 25 -17.35 -2.87 -7.55
C VAL A 25 -16.34 -2.33 -8.57
N PRO A 26 -16.57 -1.14 -9.17
CA PRO A 26 -15.60 -0.55 -10.07
C PRO A 26 -14.24 -0.32 -9.40
N ALA A 27 -13.15 -0.57 -10.12
CA ALA A 27 -11.78 -0.42 -9.60
C ALA A 27 -11.52 0.97 -8.99
N ALA A 28 -12.08 2.02 -9.55
CA ALA A 28 -11.95 3.38 -9.03
C ALA A 28 -12.55 3.53 -7.62
N VAL A 29 -13.70 2.91 -7.37
CA VAL A 29 -14.36 2.91 -6.06
C VAL A 29 -13.56 2.10 -5.05
N MET A 30 -13.00 0.96 -5.45
CA MET A 30 -12.12 0.16 -4.61
C MET A 30 -10.85 0.94 -4.21
N ARG A 31 -10.21 1.61 -5.15
CA ARG A 31 -9.02 2.46 -4.88
C ARG A 31 -9.31 3.57 -3.87
N GLU A 32 -10.46 4.21 -4.00
CA GLU A 32 -10.88 5.26 -3.07
C GLU A 32 -11.18 4.69 -1.68
N GLY A 33 -11.89 3.56 -1.62
CA GLY A 33 -12.13 2.83 -0.37
C GLY A 33 -10.84 2.46 0.36
N PHE A 34 -9.85 1.92 -0.33
CA PHE A 34 -8.53 1.61 0.25
C PHE A 34 -7.79 2.84 0.76
N ARG A 35 -7.85 3.97 0.03
CA ARG A 35 -7.24 5.22 0.50
C ARG A 35 -7.83 5.73 1.80
N ASN A 36 -9.12 5.49 2.02
CA ASN A 36 -9.84 5.95 3.21
C ASN A 36 -9.68 4.98 4.40
N LEU A 37 -9.48 3.68 4.12
CA LEU A 37 -9.32 2.65 5.15
C LEU A 37 -7.90 2.62 5.76
N MET A 38 -6.89 3.06 5.01
CA MET A 38 -5.52 3.08 5.50
C MET A 38 -5.24 4.39 6.24
N PRO A 39 -5.07 4.35 7.57
CA PRO A 39 -4.64 5.53 8.31
C PRO A 39 -3.27 5.99 7.76
N ARG A 40 -3.22 7.24 7.34
CA ARG A 40 -1.96 7.89 6.92
C ARG A 40 -1.25 8.43 8.15
N GLU A 41 -0.70 7.55 8.95
CA GLU A 41 0.25 8.00 9.95
C GLU A 41 1.51 8.53 9.25
N PRO A 42 2.05 9.65 9.71
CA PRO A 42 3.33 10.12 9.20
C PRO A 42 4.40 9.05 9.47
N GLY A 43 5.08 8.61 8.43
CA GLY A 43 6.21 7.70 8.55
C GLY A 43 7.43 8.38 9.17
N GLU A 44 8.47 7.60 9.42
CA GLU A 44 9.76 8.13 9.82
C GLU A 44 10.27 9.19 8.83
N PRO A 45 10.84 10.29 9.31
CA PRO A 45 11.38 11.32 8.43
C PRO A 45 12.54 10.77 7.60
N VAL A 46 12.59 11.18 6.35
CA VAL A 46 13.68 10.86 5.42
C VAL A 46 14.29 12.15 4.89
N ASN A 47 15.55 12.11 4.49
CA ASN A 47 16.26 13.30 3.99
C ASN A 47 15.59 13.89 2.75
N ARG A 48 15.19 13.03 1.81
CA ARG A 48 14.57 13.47 0.55
C ARG A 48 13.59 12.45 0.01
N VAL A 49 12.49 12.95 -0.55
CA VAL A 49 11.56 12.17 -1.37
C VAL A 49 11.55 12.79 -2.77
N SER A 50 11.73 11.98 -3.81
CA SER A 50 11.69 12.44 -5.20
C SER A 50 10.86 11.50 -6.07
N ASP A 51 9.98 12.08 -6.88
CA ASP A 51 9.21 11.34 -7.88
C ASP A 51 9.96 11.37 -9.20
N ARG A 52 10.05 10.21 -9.85
CA ARG A 52 10.75 9.99 -11.13
C ARG A 52 9.93 9.07 -12.00
N SER A 53 10.31 8.98 -13.28
CA SER A 53 9.79 7.99 -14.22
C SER A 53 10.90 7.11 -14.73
N LEU A 54 10.57 5.84 -14.97
CA LEU A 54 11.43 4.89 -15.68
C LEU A 54 10.75 4.48 -16.98
N PRO A 55 11.51 4.25 -18.08
CA PRO A 55 10.94 3.67 -19.28
C PRO A 55 10.48 2.25 -19.01
N GLY A 56 9.24 1.93 -19.38
CA GLY A 56 8.65 0.61 -19.28
C GLY A 56 8.18 0.10 -20.65
N PRO A 57 7.76 -1.16 -20.75
CA PRO A 57 7.35 -1.78 -22.01
C PRO A 57 6.08 -1.16 -22.61
N GLU A 58 5.19 -0.59 -21.80
CA GLU A 58 3.93 0.02 -22.23
C GLU A 58 3.86 1.53 -21.96
N GLY A 59 4.98 2.14 -21.60
CA GLY A 59 5.06 3.55 -21.25
C GLY A 59 5.92 3.82 -20.03
N GLU A 60 5.85 5.04 -19.51
CA GLU A 60 6.61 5.43 -18.33
C GLU A 60 6.02 4.85 -17.04
N ILE A 61 6.89 4.32 -16.20
CA ILE A 61 6.54 3.79 -14.89
C ILE A 61 6.92 4.84 -13.85
N PRO A 62 5.95 5.44 -13.15
CA PRO A 62 6.24 6.37 -12.07
C PRO A 62 6.84 5.62 -10.87
N ILE A 63 7.91 6.17 -10.31
CA ILE A 63 8.55 5.66 -9.11
C ILE A 63 8.72 6.78 -8.09
N ARG A 64 8.75 6.41 -6.82
CA ARG A 64 9.10 7.30 -5.72
C ARG A 64 10.36 6.81 -5.03
N VAL A 65 11.34 7.69 -4.89
CA VAL A 65 12.63 7.40 -4.27
C VAL A 65 12.70 8.11 -2.92
N TYR A 66 12.94 7.35 -1.88
CA TYR A 66 13.18 7.82 -0.53
C TYR A 66 14.67 7.74 -0.25
N THR A 67 15.28 8.84 0.11
CA THR A 67 16.70 8.89 0.46
C THR A 67 16.83 9.08 1.97
N PRO A 68 17.47 8.17 2.70
CA PRO A 68 17.68 8.31 4.14
C PRO A 68 18.67 9.43 4.44
N GLU A 69 18.76 9.79 5.72
CA GLU A 69 19.80 10.70 6.20
C GLU A 69 21.18 10.04 6.19
N GLY A 70 22.23 10.88 6.15
CA GLY A 70 23.63 10.44 6.14
C GLY A 70 24.26 10.43 4.75
N ASP A 71 25.58 10.26 4.72
CA ASP A 71 26.40 10.44 3.51
C ASP A 71 26.49 9.19 2.61
N GLY A 72 25.91 8.09 3.02
CA GLY A 72 25.98 6.85 2.23
C GLY A 72 27.39 6.21 2.15
N PRO A 73 27.56 5.17 1.34
CA PRO A 73 26.53 4.53 0.52
C PRO A 73 25.45 3.85 1.34
N HIS A 74 24.21 3.92 0.85
CA HIS A 74 23.05 3.28 1.49
C HIS A 74 22.70 1.98 0.78
N PRO A 75 22.19 0.96 1.49
CA PRO A 75 21.63 -0.22 0.84
C PRO A 75 20.39 0.18 0.02
N LEU A 76 20.18 -0.51 -1.11
CA LEU A 76 19.04 -0.28 -1.98
C LEU A 76 17.92 -1.28 -1.64
N LEU A 77 16.73 -0.75 -1.39
CA LEU A 77 15.50 -1.52 -1.27
C LEU A 77 14.56 -1.14 -2.42
N VAL A 78 14.09 -2.14 -3.16
CA VAL A 78 13.03 -1.95 -4.17
C VAL A 78 11.75 -2.57 -3.64
N TYR A 79 10.69 -1.77 -3.57
CA TYR A 79 9.38 -2.19 -3.06
C TYR A 79 8.31 -2.07 -4.15
N PHE A 80 7.60 -3.15 -4.37
CA PHE A 80 6.41 -3.19 -5.23
C PHE A 80 5.17 -3.23 -4.34
N HIS A 81 4.34 -2.21 -4.44
CA HIS A 81 3.13 -2.15 -3.62
C HIS A 81 2.13 -3.24 -4.01
N GLY A 82 1.42 -3.77 -3.03
CA GLY A 82 0.22 -4.55 -3.26
C GLY A 82 -0.96 -3.64 -3.62
N GLY A 83 -2.09 -4.22 -4.01
CA GLY A 83 -3.28 -3.41 -4.33
C GLY A 83 -4.45 -4.22 -4.85
N GLY A 84 -4.42 -5.55 -4.72
CA GLY A 84 -5.50 -6.43 -5.18
C GLY A 84 -5.76 -6.37 -6.68
N PHE A 85 -4.74 -5.99 -7.45
CA PHE A 85 -4.82 -5.84 -8.92
C PHE A 85 -5.82 -4.76 -9.40
N VAL A 86 -6.07 -3.75 -8.62
CA VAL A 86 -6.98 -2.64 -8.96
C VAL A 86 -6.31 -1.28 -8.96
#